data_9c33032379b6c57b011fa4e07cfed4b8
#
_entry.id   9c33032379b6c57b011fa4e07cfed4b8
#
_cell.length_a   1.000
_cell.length_b   1.000
_cell.length_c   1.000
_cell.angle_alpha   90.00
_cell.angle_beta   90.00
_cell.angle_gamma   90.00
#
_symmetry.space_group_name_H-M   'P 1'
#
loop_
_entity.id
_entity.type
_entity.pdbx_description
1 polymer ?
#
loop_
_entity_poly.entity_id
_entity_poly.type
_entity_poly.pdbx_seq_one_letter_code
_entity_poly.pdbx_strand_id
1 'polypeptide(L)'
;FSIEPASIRDEYRAGGRNLLIIERKLTSRALEHCRKLGIQTKDPAVKLPAPTETRSGQPFSLAQKLVGKAAGLPGVLPGHYVEPQAHLVFSQDTTGKMTRQELEELACTHFATVFIQSFCHTAAGPKSKDALVQHTLAEFVNRLGGIALKPGDGIIHTNGNRFCLPYFVGTGADSHTRFPIGISFAAG
;
A
#
# COMPACT_ATOMS: atom_id res chain seq x y z
N PHE A 1 29.71 -3.54 -6.21
CA PHE A 1 28.37 -3.21 -6.74
C PHE A 1 27.71 -2.17 -5.84
N SER A 2 27.34 -1.02 -6.40
CA SER A 2 26.46 -0.06 -5.73
C SER A 2 25.04 -0.36 -6.17
N ILE A 3 24.16 -0.67 -5.20
CA ILE A 3 22.72 -0.87 -5.45
C ILE A 3 22.03 0.46 -5.17
N GLU A 4 21.43 1.04 -6.19
CA GLU A 4 20.67 2.28 -6.11
C GLU A 4 19.23 2.05 -6.62
N PRO A 5 18.23 2.70 -6.06
CA PRO A 5 18.29 3.59 -4.91
C PRO A 5 18.51 2.86 -3.57
N ALA A 6 18.84 3.61 -2.53
CA ALA A 6 19.12 3.07 -1.19
C ALA A 6 17.99 2.18 -0.64
N SER A 7 16.74 2.43 -1.00
CA SER A 7 15.59 1.61 -0.61
C SER A 7 15.70 0.17 -1.11
N ILE A 8 16.15 -0.04 -2.35
CA ILE A 8 16.36 -1.38 -2.91
C ILE A 8 17.53 -2.09 -2.21
N ARG A 9 18.58 -1.35 -1.88
CA ARG A 9 19.70 -1.89 -1.13
C ARG A 9 19.29 -2.36 0.27
N ASP A 10 18.45 -1.60 0.96
CA ASP A 10 17.93 -1.96 2.28
C ASP A 10 17.03 -3.19 2.20
N GLU A 11 16.18 -3.27 1.17
CA GLU A 11 15.32 -4.42 0.90
C GLU A 11 16.15 -5.70 0.66
N TYR A 12 17.21 -5.60 -0.13
CA TYR A 12 18.12 -6.72 -0.38
C TYR A 12 18.84 -7.18 0.92
N ARG A 13 19.30 -6.22 1.74
CA ARG A 13 19.96 -6.52 3.02
C ARG A 13 19.05 -7.18 4.03
N ALA A 14 17.79 -6.80 4.05
CA ALA A 14 16.77 -7.38 4.92
C ALA A 14 16.34 -8.79 4.50
N GLY A 15 16.72 -9.24 3.29
CA GLY A 15 16.27 -10.51 2.72
C GLY A 15 14.89 -10.45 2.04
N GLY A 16 14.41 -9.24 1.73
CA GLY A 16 13.18 -8.99 0.99
C GLY A 16 12.33 -7.88 1.59
N ARG A 17 11.36 -7.43 0.82
CA ARG A 17 10.50 -6.29 1.19
C ARG A 17 9.70 -6.53 2.48
N ASN A 18 9.10 -7.71 2.63
CA ASN A 18 8.29 -8.02 3.80
C ASN A 18 9.12 -8.00 5.08
N LEU A 19 10.32 -8.59 5.04
CA LEU A 19 11.25 -8.57 6.18
C LEU A 19 11.66 -7.14 6.52
N LEU A 20 11.98 -6.31 5.53
CA LEU A 20 12.32 -4.90 5.75
C LEU A 20 11.17 -4.13 6.41
N ILE A 21 9.93 -4.36 5.98
CA ILE A 21 8.75 -3.71 6.58
C ILE A 21 8.60 -4.13 8.04
N ILE A 22 8.73 -5.41 8.35
CA ILE A 22 8.65 -5.95 9.72
C ILE A 22 9.74 -5.34 10.58
N GLU A 23 10.98 -5.37 10.13
CA GLU A 23 12.13 -4.82 10.86
C GLU A 23 11.96 -3.33 11.16
N ARG A 24 11.55 -2.53 10.17
CA ARG A 24 11.29 -1.10 10.35
C ARG A 24 10.18 -0.83 11.37
N LYS A 25 9.08 -1.59 11.30
CA LYS A 25 7.97 -1.46 12.25
C LYS A 25 8.37 -1.84 13.67
N LEU A 26 9.09 -2.93 13.85
CA LEU A 26 9.59 -3.36 15.17
C LEU A 26 10.58 -2.34 15.73
N THR A 27 11.53 -1.87 14.92
CA THR A 27 12.51 -0.83 15.30
C THR A 27 11.80 0.46 15.73
N SER A 28 10.82 0.93 14.94
CA SER A 28 10.06 2.14 15.26
C SER A 28 9.33 2.01 16.60
N ARG A 29 8.65 0.89 16.83
CA ARG A 29 7.94 0.62 18.10
C ARG A 29 8.89 0.53 19.28
N ALA A 30 10.04 -0.13 19.10
CA ALA A 30 11.06 -0.24 20.16
C ALA A 30 11.62 1.13 20.53
N LEU A 31 11.99 1.95 19.56
CA LEU A 31 12.48 3.32 19.80
C LEU A 31 11.45 4.19 20.50
N GLU A 32 10.18 4.11 20.08
CA GLU A 32 9.09 4.85 20.74
C GLU A 32 8.92 4.42 22.19
N HIS A 33 8.96 3.11 22.45
CA HIS A 33 8.85 2.57 23.80
C HIS A 33 10.03 3.00 24.68
N CYS A 34 11.26 2.90 24.18
CA CYS A 34 12.45 3.38 24.89
C CYS A 34 12.36 4.87 25.22
N ARG A 35 11.91 5.68 24.26
CA ARG A 35 11.70 7.12 24.48
C ARG A 35 10.69 7.39 25.61
N LYS A 36 9.57 6.65 25.67
CA LYS A 36 8.58 6.77 26.74
C LYS A 36 9.13 6.42 28.12
N LEU A 37 10.11 5.51 28.16
CA LEU A 37 10.79 5.10 29.39
C LEU A 37 12.03 5.94 29.73
N GLY A 38 12.38 6.94 28.95
CA GLY A 38 13.59 7.74 29.13
C GLY A 38 14.90 6.99 28.88
N ILE A 39 14.84 5.86 28.17
CA ILE A 39 16.01 5.03 27.87
C ILE A 39 16.71 5.59 26.63
N GLN A 40 18.00 5.91 26.76
CA GLN A 40 18.83 6.25 25.61
C GLN A 40 19.12 5.01 24.75
N THR A 41 18.89 5.12 23.45
CA THR A 41 19.13 4.04 22.50
C THR A 41 20.32 4.39 21.60
N LYS A 42 21.07 3.36 21.19
CA LYS A 42 22.02 3.49 20.08
C LYS A 42 21.28 3.57 18.75
N ASP A 43 21.93 4.10 17.73
CA ASP A 43 21.38 4.06 16.38
C ASP A 43 21.01 2.63 15.99
N PRO A 44 19.78 2.41 15.49
CA PRO A 44 19.35 1.08 15.12
C PRO A 44 20.12 0.57 13.89
N ALA A 45 20.33 -0.75 13.83
CA ALA A 45 20.98 -1.39 12.67
C ALA A 45 20.15 -1.19 11.39
N VAL A 46 18.82 -1.18 11.53
CA VAL A 46 17.89 -0.85 10.45
C VAL A 46 17.61 0.64 10.50
N LYS A 47 18.08 1.37 9.49
CA LYS A 47 17.82 2.80 9.38
C LYS A 47 16.37 3.03 8.98
N LEU A 48 15.65 3.81 9.77
CA LEU A 48 14.38 4.36 9.35
C LEU A 48 14.63 5.38 8.23
N PRO A 49 13.74 5.48 7.24
CA PRO A 49 13.84 6.52 6.23
C PRO A 49 13.91 7.89 6.90
N ALA A 50 14.86 8.71 6.47
CA ALA A 50 14.93 10.09 6.94
C ALA A 50 13.65 10.84 6.52
N PRO A 51 13.10 11.69 7.39
CA PRO A 51 11.99 12.55 7.00
C PRO A 51 12.39 13.39 5.79
N THR A 52 11.50 13.50 4.83
CA THR A 52 11.70 14.35 3.68
C THR A 52 11.55 15.81 4.10
N GLU A 53 12.64 16.57 4.03
CA GLU A 53 12.59 18.01 4.26
C GLU A 53 11.98 18.71 3.03
N THR A 54 10.90 19.45 3.25
CA THR A 54 10.31 20.32 2.24
C THR A 54 10.59 21.78 2.59
N ARG A 55 11.10 22.54 1.62
CA ARG A 55 11.35 23.97 1.81
C ARG A 55 10.02 24.75 1.84
N SER A 56 9.86 25.61 2.81
CA SER A 56 8.71 26.51 2.85
C SER A 56 8.65 27.41 1.62
N GLY A 57 7.45 27.58 1.03
CA GLY A 57 7.25 28.41 -0.15
C GLY A 57 7.58 27.76 -1.51
N GLN A 58 7.98 26.51 -1.53
CA GLN A 58 8.23 25.79 -2.78
C GLN A 58 6.91 25.48 -3.51
N PRO A 59 6.81 25.78 -4.84
CA PRO A 59 5.64 25.42 -5.61
C PRO A 59 5.61 23.90 -5.87
N PHE A 60 4.42 23.31 -5.73
CA PHE A 60 4.18 21.90 -5.97
C PHE A 60 3.08 21.71 -7.01
N SER A 61 3.23 20.73 -7.87
CA SER A 61 2.13 20.28 -8.73
C SER A 61 1.00 19.66 -7.87
N LEU A 62 -0.19 19.47 -8.47
CA LEU A 62 -1.30 18.85 -7.76
C LEU A 62 -0.94 17.46 -7.24
N ALA A 63 -0.33 16.61 -8.07
CA ALA A 63 0.09 15.28 -7.67
C ALA A 63 1.08 15.29 -6.49
N GLN A 64 2.07 16.20 -6.53
CA GLN A 64 3.04 16.37 -5.44
C GLN A 64 2.37 16.79 -4.12
N LYS A 65 1.36 17.68 -4.18
CA LYS A 65 0.58 18.09 -3.01
C LYS A 65 -0.25 16.95 -2.44
N LEU A 66 -0.88 16.16 -3.30
CA LEU A 66 -1.75 15.05 -2.87
C LEU A 66 -0.95 13.93 -2.22
N VAL A 67 0.16 13.51 -2.82
CA VAL A 67 1.06 12.51 -2.23
C VAL A 67 1.68 13.07 -0.94
N GLY A 68 2.10 14.33 -0.94
CA GLY A 68 2.61 15.00 0.25
C GLY A 68 1.59 15.00 1.38
N LYS A 69 0.36 15.42 1.12
CA LYS A 69 -0.72 15.41 2.12
C LYS A 69 -0.96 14.02 2.70
N ALA A 70 -0.94 12.97 1.87
CA ALA A 70 -1.07 11.60 2.33
C ALA A 70 0.13 11.12 3.16
N ALA A 71 1.27 11.77 3.04
CA ALA A 71 2.48 11.55 3.85
C ALA A 71 2.63 12.53 5.02
N GLY A 72 1.64 13.38 5.29
CA GLY A 72 1.70 14.40 6.35
C GLY A 72 2.62 15.59 6.03
N LEU A 73 2.90 15.84 4.73
CA LEU A 73 3.78 16.89 4.24
C LEU A 73 3.02 17.91 3.37
N PRO A 74 3.52 19.15 3.23
CA PRO A 74 2.92 20.14 2.32
C PRO A 74 2.97 19.71 0.84
N GLY A 75 3.95 18.92 0.47
CA GLY A 75 4.19 18.40 -0.86
C GLY A 75 5.46 17.55 -0.91
N VAL A 76 5.69 16.85 -2.01
CA VAL A 76 6.87 16.01 -2.22
C VAL A 76 7.50 16.29 -3.57
N LEU A 77 8.79 16.07 -3.70
CA LEU A 77 9.52 16.22 -4.96
C LEU A 77 9.89 14.85 -5.53
N PRO A 78 10.09 14.75 -6.84
CA PRO A 78 10.66 13.56 -7.45
C PRO A 78 11.99 13.17 -6.79
N GLY A 79 12.18 11.89 -6.55
CA GLY A 79 13.38 11.36 -5.88
C GLY A 79 13.31 11.34 -4.35
N HIS A 80 12.31 11.99 -3.74
CA HIS A 80 12.10 11.87 -2.29
C HIS A 80 11.43 10.54 -1.95
N TYR A 81 11.94 9.88 -0.91
CA TYR A 81 11.28 8.74 -0.32
C TYR A 81 10.18 9.21 0.64
N VAL A 82 8.97 8.71 0.46
CA VAL A 82 7.82 9.00 1.33
C VAL A 82 6.97 7.74 1.51
N GLU A 83 6.26 7.66 2.62
CA GLU A 83 5.29 6.60 2.93
C GLU A 83 3.88 7.22 3.01
N PRO A 84 3.22 7.47 1.88
CA PRO A 84 1.88 8.05 1.87
C PRO A 84 0.87 7.03 2.40
N GLN A 85 -0.02 7.45 3.27
CA GLN A 85 -1.14 6.64 3.69
C GLN A 85 -2.20 6.58 2.60
N ALA A 86 -2.40 5.42 2.01
CA ALA A 86 -3.45 5.21 1.03
C ALA A 86 -4.84 5.33 1.68
N HIS A 87 -5.77 5.99 1.00
CA HIS A 87 -7.18 6.07 1.41
C HIS A 87 -8.00 4.91 0.86
N LEU A 88 -7.58 4.39 -0.29
CA LEU A 88 -8.22 3.29 -0.98
C LEU A 88 -7.17 2.32 -1.51
N VAL A 89 -7.45 1.04 -1.41
CA VAL A 89 -6.64 -0.03 -2.00
C VAL A 89 -7.56 -0.94 -2.81
N PHE A 90 -7.20 -1.15 -4.06
CA PHE A 90 -7.93 -2.03 -4.96
C PHE A 90 -7.11 -3.26 -5.32
N SER A 91 -7.72 -4.42 -5.23
CA SER A 91 -7.13 -5.68 -5.66
C SER A 91 -8.10 -6.41 -6.60
N GLN A 92 -7.57 -7.28 -7.43
CA GLN A 92 -8.35 -8.13 -8.31
C GLN A 92 -7.90 -9.60 -8.17
N ASP A 93 -8.67 -10.52 -8.71
CA ASP A 93 -8.54 -11.95 -8.45
C ASP A 93 -7.24 -12.59 -8.95
N THR A 94 -6.62 -12.09 -10.01
CA THR A 94 -5.36 -12.66 -10.52
C THR A 94 -4.16 -12.28 -9.66
N THR A 95 -4.19 -11.12 -9.01
CA THR A 95 -3.17 -10.65 -8.07
C THR A 95 -3.49 -10.97 -6.61
N GLY A 96 -4.76 -11.18 -6.30
CA GLY A 96 -5.27 -11.36 -4.94
C GLY A 96 -4.63 -12.55 -4.18
N LYS A 97 -4.20 -13.58 -4.88
CA LYS A 97 -3.47 -14.71 -4.28
C LYS A 97 -2.13 -14.28 -3.71
N MET A 98 -1.35 -13.50 -4.47
CA MET A 98 -0.05 -13.00 -4.02
C MET A 98 -0.25 -11.98 -2.89
N THR A 99 -1.21 -11.08 -3.04
CA THR A 99 -1.58 -10.13 -1.99
C THR A 99 -1.98 -10.83 -0.69
N ARG A 100 -2.75 -11.91 -0.76
CA ARG A 100 -3.11 -12.72 0.40
C ARG A 100 -1.88 -13.29 1.09
N GLN A 101 -0.98 -13.91 0.33
CA GLN A 101 0.24 -14.50 0.87
C GLN A 101 1.10 -13.43 1.56
N GLU A 102 1.32 -12.29 0.93
CA GLU A 102 2.08 -11.17 1.52
C GLU A 102 1.43 -10.67 2.82
N LEU A 103 0.11 -10.54 2.86
CA LEU A 103 -0.62 -10.11 4.06
C LEU A 103 -0.54 -11.16 5.19
N GLU A 104 -0.57 -12.44 4.87
CA GLU A 104 -0.37 -13.52 5.83
C GLU A 104 1.07 -13.51 6.39
N GLU A 105 2.08 -13.32 5.55
CA GLU A 105 3.49 -13.17 5.95
C GLU A 105 3.71 -11.93 6.85
N LEU A 106 3.00 -10.84 6.57
CA LEU A 106 3.03 -9.61 7.40
C LEU A 106 2.16 -9.71 8.66
N ALA A 107 1.54 -10.86 8.94
CA ALA A 107 0.61 -11.06 10.06
C ALA A 107 -0.48 -9.99 10.12
N CYS A 108 -1.00 -9.59 8.96
CA CYS A 108 -2.07 -8.61 8.87
C CYS A 108 -3.35 -9.13 9.53
N THR A 109 -3.88 -8.39 10.49
CA THR A 109 -5.10 -8.74 11.23
C THR A 109 -6.32 -7.93 10.80
N HIS A 110 -6.11 -6.78 10.18
CA HIS A 110 -7.16 -5.92 9.64
C HIS A 110 -6.58 -4.91 8.65
N PHE A 111 -7.42 -4.40 7.76
CA PHE A 111 -7.03 -3.31 6.87
C PHE A 111 -7.17 -1.95 7.58
N ALA A 112 -6.15 -1.11 7.48
CA ALA A 112 -6.16 0.23 8.06
C ALA A 112 -6.94 1.25 7.20
N THR A 113 -7.35 0.86 5.99
CA THR A 113 -8.06 1.71 5.03
C THR A 113 -9.07 0.89 4.25
N VAL A 114 -9.86 1.53 3.40
CA VAL A 114 -10.82 0.84 2.54
C VAL A 114 -10.07 -0.04 1.54
N PHE A 115 -10.24 -1.34 1.66
CA PHE A 115 -9.68 -2.34 0.77
C PHE A 115 -10.82 -3.02 -0.01
N ILE A 116 -10.76 -2.99 -1.34
CA ILE A 116 -11.78 -3.56 -2.22
C ILE A 116 -11.14 -4.65 -3.08
N GLN A 117 -11.67 -5.87 -2.98
CA GLN A 117 -11.31 -7.01 -3.80
C GLN A 117 -12.36 -7.23 -4.89
N SER A 118 -11.96 -7.22 -6.13
CA SER A 118 -12.79 -7.57 -7.27
C SER A 118 -12.45 -8.95 -7.83
N PHE A 119 -13.39 -9.57 -8.52
CA PHE A 119 -13.22 -10.85 -9.21
C PHE A 119 -13.49 -10.71 -10.71
N CYS A 120 -13.04 -9.62 -11.31
CA CYS A 120 -13.40 -9.24 -12.67
C CYS A 120 -12.65 -10.03 -13.76
N HIS A 121 -11.47 -10.59 -13.48
CA HIS A 121 -10.68 -11.31 -14.47
C HIS A 121 -11.11 -12.78 -14.63
N THR A 122 -11.72 -13.37 -13.62
CA THR A 122 -12.19 -14.75 -13.64
C THR A 122 -13.71 -14.88 -13.58
N ALA A 123 -14.45 -13.77 -13.73
CA ALA A 123 -15.92 -13.77 -13.62
C ALA A 123 -16.61 -14.56 -14.75
N ALA A 124 -16.08 -14.49 -15.96
CA ALA A 124 -16.66 -15.15 -17.13
C ALA A 124 -16.01 -16.53 -17.34
N GLY A 125 -16.79 -17.60 -17.20
CA GLY A 125 -16.34 -18.97 -17.43
C GLY A 125 -15.24 -19.44 -16.44
N PRO A 126 -15.43 -19.30 -15.13
CA PRO A 126 -14.41 -19.65 -14.15
C PRO A 126 -14.13 -21.17 -14.21
N LYS A 127 -12.84 -21.51 -14.14
CA LYS A 127 -12.41 -22.90 -13.90
C LYS A 127 -12.65 -23.25 -12.43
N SER A 128 -12.70 -24.54 -12.08
CA SER A 128 -12.91 -25.00 -10.70
C SER A 128 -11.94 -24.35 -9.71
N LYS A 129 -10.66 -24.16 -10.12
CA LYS A 129 -9.66 -23.48 -9.30
C LYS A 129 -9.96 -22.00 -9.08
N ASP A 130 -10.59 -21.35 -10.06
CA ASP A 130 -10.93 -19.94 -9.96
C ASP A 130 -12.12 -19.73 -9.02
N ALA A 131 -13.11 -20.64 -9.06
CA ALA A 131 -14.24 -20.63 -8.12
C ALA A 131 -13.77 -20.81 -6.67
N LEU A 132 -12.81 -21.72 -6.43
CA LEU A 132 -12.22 -21.88 -5.10
C LEU A 132 -11.49 -20.61 -4.63
N VAL A 133 -10.74 -19.96 -5.53
CA VAL A 133 -10.05 -18.69 -5.20
C VAL A 133 -11.05 -17.60 -4.91
N GLN A 134 -12.09 -17.45 -5.74
CA GLN A 134 -13.14 -16.45 -5.53
C GLN A 134 -13.76 -16.58 -4.14
N HIS A 135 -14.06 -17.80 -3.72
CA HIS A 135 -14.63 -18.05 -2.40
C HIS A 135 -13.64 -17.78 -1.26
N THR A 136 -12.48 -18.44 -1.28
CA THR A 136 -11.51 -18.35 -0.17
C THR A 136 -10.87 -16.97 -0.03
N LEU A 137 -10.67 -16.25 -1.14
CA LEU A 137 -10.14 -14.90 -1.12
C LEU A 137 -11.19 -13.90 -0.61
N ALA A 138 -12.47 -14.07 -0.98
CA ALA A 138 -13.54 -13.24 -0.47
C ALA A 138 -13.69 -13.39 1.06
N GLU A 139 -13.67 -14.61 1.57
CA GLU A 139 -13.70 -14.86 3.02
C GLU A 139 -12.51 -14.22 3.74
N PHE A 140 -11.31 -14.37 3.18
CA PHE A 140 -10.09 -13.78 3.72
C PHE A 140 -10.19 -12.26 3.81
N VAL A 141 -10.57 -11.60 2.72
CA VAL A 141 -10.69 -10.13 2.66
C VAL A 141 -11.76 -9.62 3.63
N ASN A 142 -12.94 -10.23 3.66
CA ASN A 142 -14.03 -9.84 4.56
C ASN A 142 -13.63 -10.02 6.04
N ARG A 143 -12.90 -11.10 6.37
CA ARG A 143 -12.38 -11.31 7.73
C ARG A 143 -11.43 -10.20 8.19
N LEU A 144 -10.66 -9.62 7.28
CA LEU A 144 -9.76 -8.50 7.58
C LEU A 144 -10.44 -7.12 7.53
N GLY A 145 -11.76 -7.07 7.33
CA GLY A 145 -12.53 -5.82 7.26
C GLY A 145 -12.52 -5.15 5.90
N GLY A 146 -12.12 -5.86 4.83
CA GLY A 146 -12.22 -5.39 3.45
C GLY A 146 -13.61 -5.66 2.84
N ILE A 147 -13.78 -5.21 1.62
CA ILE A 147 -15.00 -5.39 0.82
C ILE A 147 -14.66 -6.34 -0.34
N ALA A 148 -15.21 -7.54 -0.31
CA ALA A 148 -15.11 -8.47 -1.43
C ALA A 148 -16.36 -8.33 -2.30
N LEU A 149 -16.17 -7.94 -3.56
CA LEU A 149 -17.22 -7.91 -4.58
C LEU A 149 -17.53 -9.34 -5.04
N LYS A 150 -18.69 -9.54 -5.63
CA LYS A 150 -19.03 -10.84 -6.23
C LYS A 150 -18.50 -10.90 -7.67
N PRO A 151 -18.19 -12.11 -8.18
CA PRO A 151 -17.99 -12.29 -9.61
C PRO A 151 -19.21 -11.77 -10.38
N GLY A 152 -18.98 -10.87 -11.35
CA GLY A 152 -20.04 -10.23 -12.11
C GLY A 152 -20.51 -8.86 -11.60
N ASP A 153 -20.09 -8.41 -10.42
CA ASP A 153 -20.44 -7.06 -9.91
C ASP A 153 -19.78 -5.93 -10.72
N GLY A 154 -18.99 -6.27 -11.71
CA GLY A 154 -18.28 -5.34 -12.58
C GLY A 154 -16.77 -5.35 -12.38
N ILE A 155 -16.10 -4.55 -13.20
CA ILE A 155 -14.64 -4.44 -13.14
C ILE A 155 -14.20 -3.54 -12.00
N ILE A 156 -13.00 -3.82 -11.49
CA ILE A 156 -12.39 -3.09 -10.37
C ILE A 156 -12.37 -1.57 -10.61
N HIS A 157 -12.08 -1.12 -11.82
CA HIS A 157 -11.98 0.31 -12.16
C HIS A 157 -13.31 1.03 -12.03
N THR A 158 -14.39 0.43 -12.56
CA THR A 158 -15.74 1.01 -12.47
C THR A 158 -16.21 1.09 -11.02
N ASN A 159 -15.98 0.03 -10.26
CA ASN A 159 -16.32 0.03 -8.84
C ASN A 159 -15.44 1.00 -8.06
N GLY A 160 -14.12 1.01 -8.33
CA GLY A 160 -13.19 1.91 -7.69
C GLY A 160 -13.56 3.37 -7.83
N ASN A 161 -13.97 3.79 -9.03
CA ASN A 161 -14.40 5.17 -9.30
C ASN A 161 -15.55 5.66 -8.42
N ARG A 162 -16.38 4.76 -7.91
CA ARG A 162 -17.51 5.11 -7.02
C ARG A 162 -17.07 5.46 -5.60
N PHE A 163 -15.86 5.02 -5.21
CA PHE A 163 -15.29 5.23 -3.88
C PHE A 163 -14.20 6.31 -3.87
N CYS A 164 -13.76 6.76 -5.04
CA CYS A 164 -12.79 7.82 -5.15
C CYS A 164 -13.39 9.16 -4.77
N LEU A 165 -12.74 9.86 -3.84
CA LEU A 165 -13.09 11.22 -3.48
C LEU A 165 -11.95 12.17 -3.87
N PRO A 166 -12.24 13.45 -4.15
CA PRO A 166 -11.23 14.46 -4.40
C PRO A 166 -10.16 14.45 -3.28
N TYR A 167 -8.90 14.62 -3.67
CA TYR A 167 -7.75 14.63 -2.77
C TYR A 167 -7.39 13.30 -2.11
N PHE A 168 -8.00 12.19 -2.52
CA PHE A 168 -7.61 10.87 -2.09
C PHE A 168 -6.36 10.39 -2.85
N VAL A 169 -5.59 9.55 -2.19
CA VAL A 169 -4.54 8.74 -2.78
C VAL A 169 -4.92 7.28 -2.60
N GLY A 170 -4.79 6.50 -3.64
CA GLY A 170 -5.05 5.07 -3.58
C GLY A 170 -4.01 4.28 -4.37
N THR A 171 -4.05 2.97 -4.18
CA THR A 171 -3.24 2.02 -4.94
C THR A 171 -4.13 0.94 -5.52
N GLY A 172 -3.69 0.32 -6.61
CA GLY A 172 -4.41 -0.78 -7.21
C GLY A 172 -3.48 -1.82 -7.81
N ALA A 173 -3.86 -3.05 -7.70
CA ALA A 173 -3.10 -4.19 -8.19
C ALA A 173 -3.50 -4.58 -9.61
N ASP A 174 -3.64 -3.61 -10.49
CA ASP A 174 -3.97 -3.81 -11.91
C ASP A 174 -3.27 -2.76 -12.78
N SER A 175 -2.78 -3.15 -13.94
CA SER A 175 -2.08 -2.28 -14.88
C SER A 175 -2.90 -1.10 -15.40
N HIS A 176 -4.23 -1.13 -15.26
CA HIS A 176 -5.17 -0.09 -15.66
C HIS A 176 -5.71 0.73 -14.48
N THR A 177 -5.19 0.58 -13.28
CA THR A 177 -5.63 1.32 -12.07
C THR A 177 -5.50 2.84 -12.20
N ARG A 178 -4.70 3.33 -13.15
CA ARG A 178 -4.62 4.74 -13.55
C ARG A 178 -5.93 5.35 -14.05
N PHE A 179 -6.99 4.57 -14.17
CA PHE A 179 -8.24 4.98 -14.77
C PHE A 179 -9.05 6.03 -13.98
N PRO A 180 -8.96 6.21 -12.65
CA PRO A 180 -9.57 7.34 -11.98
C PRO A 180 -8.88 8.66 -12.34
N ILE A 181 -9.01 9.07 -13.59
CA ILE A 181 -8.42 10.28 -14.14
C ILE A 181 -8.97 11.50 -13.42
N GLY A 182 -8.09 12.35 -12.93
CA GLY A 182 -8.43 13.61 -12.29
C GLY A 182 -8.65 13.57 -10.78
N ILE A 183 -8.61 12.41 -10.16
CA ILE A 183 -8.81 12.26 -8.71
C ILE A 183 -7.56 11.73 -7.98
N SER A 184 -6.42 11.74 -8.60
CA SER A 184 -5.14 11.39 -7.98
C SER A 184 -5.09 9.99 -7.40
N PHE A 185 -4.99 9.03 -8.29
CA PHE A 185 -4.63 7.67 -7.96
C PHE A 185 -3.18 7.40 -8.36
N ALA A 186 -2.36 6.93 -7.44
CA ALA A 186 -1.14 6.27 -7.81
C ALA A 186 -1.54 4.93 -8.43
N ALA A 187 -1.27 4.76 -9.72
CA ALA A 187 -1.41 3.49 -10.41
C ALA A 187 -0.23 2.60 -10.06
N GLY A 188 -0.47 1.37 -9.71
CA GLY A 188 0.58 0.42 -9.40
C GLY A 188 0.27 -0.95 -9.89
#